data_8298fbc9a611f9ea22db1886d8da1b90
#
_entry.id   8298fbc9a611f9ea22db1886d8da1b90
#
_cell.length_a   1.000
_cell.length_b   1.000
_cell.length_c   1.000
_cell.angle_alpha   90.00
_cell.angle_beta   90.00
_cell.angle_gamma   90.00
#
_symmetry.space_group_name_H-M   'P 1'
#
loop_
_entity.id
_entity.type
_entity.pdbx_description
1 polymer ?
#
loop_
_entity_poly.entity_id
_entity_poly.type
_entity_poly.pdbx_seq_one_letter_code
_entity_poly.pdbx_strand_id
1 'polypeptide(L)'
;MAILATTTQTQRELIPSGNYLARCYQMIEIGTVKETIMGEDKILKKVRIGWELPTEKRVFNEEKGEQPFVISKEFTLSMHEKSGLRAALKSWRGKDFTDTEAKSFDITDLLGKACMINIIHKPSKKDPTRFYEEISGITPVPKGIPMPEQINPTFCRSYDQFNETSFDSLPEFIKDKMKGSIEYKAMVQPNHIESKAEVDDLPF
;
A
#
# COMPACT_ATOMS: atom_id res chain seq x y z
N MET A 1 29.19 -25.40 33.06
CA MET A 1 28.19 -24.28 32.99
C MET A 1 28.15 -23.82 31.55
N ALA A 2 26.99 -23.85 30.92
CA ALA A 2 26.83 -23.32 29.57
C ALA A 2 26.22 -21.92 29.68
N ILE A 3 26.83 -20.92 29.03
CA ILE A 3 26.26 -19.56 28.90
C ILE A 3 25.52 -19.57 27.58
N LEU A 4 24.17 -19.65 27.65
CA LEU A 4 23.29 -19.64 26.47
C LEU A 4 22.84 -18.21 26.18
N ALA A 5 23.22 -17.67 25.03
CA ALA A 5 22.64 -16.44 24.51
C ALA A 5 21.33 -16.79 23.79
N THR A 6 20.19 -16.41 24.35
CA THR A 6 18.88 -16.60 23.74
C THR A 6 18.41 -15.29 23.11
N THR A 7 18.11 -15.30 21.82
CA THR A 7 17.42 -14.21 21.12
C THR A 7 15.92 -14.42 21.29
N THR A 8 15.28 -13.59 22.12
CA THR A 8 13.82 -13.52 22.17
C THR A 8 13.35 -12.69 20.98
N GLN A 9 13.08 -13.32 19.84
CA GLN A 9 12.34 -12.64 18.78
C GLN A 9 10.89 -12.55 19.21
N THR A 10 10.44 -11.36 19.58
CA THR A 10 9.03 -11.07 19.81
C THR A 10 8.31 -11.23 18.46
N GLN A 11 7.66 -12.37 18.27
CA GLN A 11 6.87 -12.60 17.06
C GLN A 11 5.64 -11.70 17.14
N ARG A 12 5.47 -10.81 16.14
CA ARG A 12 4.28 -9.97 16.03
C ARG A 12 3.06 -10.89 15.97
N GLU A 13 2.08 -10.63 16.83
CA GLU A 13 0.79 -11.30 16.74
C GLU A 13 0.08 -10.88 15.46
N LEU A 14 -0.38 -11.88 14.72
CA LEU A 14 -1.09 -11.68 13.46
C LEU A 14 -2.57 -11.41 13.74
N ILE A 15 -3.20 -10.61 12.86
CA ILE A 15 -4.66 -10.50 12.81
C ILE A 15 -5.21 -11.89 12.49
N PRO A 16 -6.13 -12.46 13.28
CA PRO A 16 -6.69 -13.78 12.98
C PRO A 16 -7.26 -13.87 11.56
N SER A 17 -7.24 -15.05 10.95
CA SER A 17 -7.90 -15.26 9.66
C SER A 17 -9.40 -15.10 9.81
N GLY A 18 -10.06 -14.37 8.89
CA GLY A 18 -11.49 -14.12 8.99
C GLY A 18 -11.98 -12.98 8.11
N ASN A 19 -13.26 -12.65 8.28
CA ASN A 19 -13.90 -11.52 7.61
C ASN A 19 -14.08 -10.36 8.59
N TYR A 20 -13.66 -9.18 8.18
CA TYR A 20 -13.64 -7.99 9.03
C TYR A 20 -14.31 -6.79 8.37
N LEU A 21 -15.06 -6.03 9.14
CA LEU A 21 -15.48 -4.69 8.74
C LEU A 21 -14.25 -3.78 8.72
N ALA A 22 -14.07 -3.08 7.63
CA ALA A 22 -12.89 -2.25 7.41
C ALA A 22 -13.24 -0.89 6.83
N ARG A 23 -12.40 0.11 7.11
CA ARG A 23 -12.43 1.43 6.46
C ARG A 23 -11.11 1.71 5.80
N CYS A 24 -11.19 2.16 4.55
CA CYS A 24 -10.00 2.66 3.85
C CYS A 24 -9.61 4.00 4.45
N TYR A 25 -8.47 4.06 5.13
CA TYR A 25 -8.01 5.30 5.76
C TYR A 25 -6.72 5.85 5.15
N GLN A 26 -5.98 5.02 4.41
CA GLN A 26 -4.66 5.41 3.93
C GLN A 26 -4.46 5.04 2.47
N MET A 27 -3.87 5.97 1.71
CA MET A 27 -3.32 5.74 0.38
C MET A 27 -1.95 6.36 0.25
N ILE A 28 -0.99 5.58 -0.24
CA ILE A 28 0.39 6.02 -0.46
C ILE A 28 0.78 5.63 -1.89
N GLU A 29 1.05 6.62 -2.70
CA GLU A 29 1.66 6.43 -4.01
C GLU A 29 3.13 6.04 -3.81
N ILE A 30 3.46 4.79 -4.09
CA ILE A 30 4.85 4.29 -3.99
C ILE A 30 5.70 4.86 -5.15
N GLY A 31 5.04 5.16 -6.26
CA GLY A 31 5.67 5.61 -7.50
C GLY A 31 5.98 4.47 -8.46
N THR A 32 6.72 4.80 -9.50
CA THR A 32 7.10 3.90 -10.58
C THR A 32 8.39 3.16 -10.21
N VAL A 33 8.26 1.86 -9.98
CA VAL A 33 9.36 1.01 -9.53
C VAL A 33 9.59 -0.15 -10.49
N LYS A 34 10.82 -0.66 -10.50
CA LYS A 34 11.19 -1.86 -11.23
C LYS A 34 10.93 -3.08 -10.34
N GLU A 35 10.13 -4.02 -10.83
CA GLU A 35 9.85 -5.29 -10.16
C GLU A 35 10.14 -6.46 -11.10
N THR A 36 10.75 -7.52 -10.59
CA THR A 36 10.93 -8.77 -11.34
C THR A 36 9.74 -9.68 -11.11
N ILE A 37 8.94 -9.92 -12.15
CA ILE A 37 7.76 -10.78 -12.13
C ILE A 37 7.97 -11.94 -13.07
N MET A 38 7.98 -13.17 -12.56
CA MET A 38 8.23 -14.40 -13.32
C MET A 38 9.56 -14.38 -14.11
N GLY A 39 10.60 -13.75 -13.53
CA GLY A 39 11.91 -13.61 -14.16
C GLY A 39 12.05 -12.46 -15.16
N GLU A 40 10.98 -11.71 -15.42
CA GLU A 40 11.00 -10.54 -16.29
C GLU A 40 10.96 -9.25 -15.46
N ASP A 41 11.79 -8.28 -15.82
CA ASP A 41 11.80 -6.95 -15.23
C ASP A 41 10.68 -6.11 -15.82
N LYS A 42 9.81 -5.60 -14.96
CA LYS A 42 8.69 -4.74 -15.34
C LYS A 42 8.76 -3.42 -14.58
N ILE A 43 8.45 -2.34 -15.27
CA ILE A 43 8.33 -1.00 -14.69
C ILE A 43 6.85 -0.77 -14.37
N LEU A 44 6.52 -0.62 -13.10
CA LEU A 44 5.14 -0.57 -12.63
C LEU A 44 4.93 0.60 -11.68
N LYS A 45 3.90 1.42 -11.95
CA LYS A 45 3.44 2.42 -11.00
C LYS A 45 2.64 1.73 -9.91
N LYS A 46 2.99 1.95 -8.65
CA LYS A 46 2.43 1.24 -7.48
C LYS A 46 1.75 2.19 -6.52
N VAL A 47 0.70 1.69 -5.90
CA VAL A 47 -0.01 2.34 -4.79
C VAL A 47 -0.18 1.35 -3.65
N ARG A 48 -0.03 1.82 -2.42
CA ARG A 48 -0.34 1.08 -1.21
C ARG A 48 -1.63 1.63 -0.62
N ILE A 49 -2.62 0.77 -0.45
CA ILE A 49 -3.91 1.10 0.17
C ILE A 49 -3.94 0.44 1.54
N GLY A 50 -4.34 1.20 2.55
CA GLY A 50 -4.43 0.78 3.94
C GLY A 50 -5.86 0.85 4.46
N TRP A 51 -6.23 -0.16 5.22
CA TRP A 51 -7.53 -0.25 5.92
C TRP A 51 -7.30 -0.40 7.41
N GLU A 52 -8.12 0.26 8.19
CA GLU A 52 -8.28 -0.02 9.60
C GLU A 52 -9.44 -0.97 9.85
N LEU A 53 -9.37 -1.71 10.94
CA LEU A 53 -10.41 -2.62 11.44
C LEU A 53 -11.00 -2.03 12.72
N PRO A 54 -12.01 -1.17 12.66
CA PRO A 54 -12.45 -0.38 13.82
C PRO A 54 -12.99 -1.23 14.98
N THR A 55 -13.45 -2.45 14.69
CA THR A 55 -13.96 -3.41 15.70
C THR A 55 -12.87 -4.23 16.36
N GLU A 56 -11.71 -4.32 15.74
CA GLU A 56 -10.58 -5.11 16.21
C GLU A 56 -9.51 -4.18 16.77
N LYS A 57 -9.46 -4.08 18.10
CA LYS A 57 -8.55 -3.15 18.78
C LYS A 57 -7.56 -3.88 19.66
N ARG A 58 -6.41 -3.25 19.85
CA ARG A 58 -5.36 -3.71 20.75
C ARG A 58 -4.52 -2.56 21.28
N VAL A 59 -3.92 -2.74 22.43
CA VAL A 59 -2.88 -1.85 22.94
C VAL A 59 -1.54 -2.25 22.29
N PHE A 60 -1.11 -1.47 21.29
CA PHE A 60 0.21 -1.62 20.65
C PHE A 60 1.29 -0.78 21.35
N ASN A 61 0.85 0.28 22.01
CA ASN A 61 1.65 1.19 22.82
C ASN A 61 0.79 1.67 23.99
N GLU A 62 1.31 1.55 25.21
CA GLU A 62 0.58 1.92 26.43
C GLU A 62 0.16 3.40 26.46
N GLU A 63 1.00 4.28 25.91
CA GLU A 63 0.71 5.73 25.86
C GLU A 63 -0.47 6.08 24.95
N LYS A 64 -0.73 5.27 23.90
CA LYS A 64 -1.79 5.51 22.92
C LYS A 64 -3.08 4.76 23.24
N GLY A 65 -3.05 3.85 24.21
CA GLY A 65 -4.18 3.00 24.53
C GLY A 65 -4.55 2.04 23.39
N GLU A 66 -5.84 1.64 23.37
CA GLU A 66 -6.35 0.74 22.33
C GLU A 66 -6.40 1.41 20.95
N GLN A 67 -5.74 0.80 19.99
CA GLN A 67 -5.73 1.22 18.58
C GLN A 67 -6.31 0.13 17.69
N PRO A 68 -7.00 0.49 16.59
CA PRO A 68 -7.51 -0.50 15.65
C PRO A 68 -6.34 -1.23 14.97
N PHE A 69 -6.55 -2.50 14.67
CA PHE A 69 -5.65 -3.17 13.74
C PHE A 69 -5.70 -2.49 12.37
N VAL A 70 -4.57 -2.48 11.71
CA VAL A 70 -4.43 -1.95 10.36
C VAL A 70 -3.79 -2.98 9.45
N ILE A 71 -4.31 -3.08 8.23
CA ILE A 71 -3.76 -3.95 7.19
C ILE A 71 -3.68 -3.18 5.89
N SER A 72 -2.73 -3.52 5.04
CA SER A 72 -2.55 -2.83 3.76
C SER A 72 -2.13 -3.78 2.66
N LYS A 73 -2.44 -3.39 1.42
CA LYS A 73 -2.09 -4.14 0.22
C LYS A 73 -1.53 -3.19 -0.84
N GLU A 74 -0.50 -3.64 -1.54
CA GLU A 74 0.05 -2.91 -2.68
C GLU A 74 -0.58 -3.42 -3.97
N PHE A 75 -0.86 -2.47 -4.86
CA PHE A 75 -1.40 -2.72 -6.18
C PHE A 75 -0.56 -2.02 -7.25
N THR A 76 -0.54 -2.58 -8.44
CA THR A 76 -0.17 -1.82 -9.61
C THR A 76 -1.29 -0.82 -9.90
N LEU A 77 -0.96 0.46 -10.03
CA LEU A 77 -1.91 1.54 -10.28
C LEU A 77 -2.36 1.47 -11.75
N SER A 78 -3.27 0.57 -12.03
CA SER A 78 -3.80 0.30 -13.37
C SER A 78 -5.25 -0.13 -13.29
N MET A 79 -6.08 0.45 -14.14
CA MET A 79 -7.50 0.08 -14.34
C MET A 79 -7.72 -0.84 -15.54
N HIS A 80 -6.64 -1.41 -16.09
CA HIS A 80 -6.77 -2.44 -17.13
C HIS A 80 -7.58 -3.64 -16.62
N GLU A 81 -8.37 -4.29 -17.46
CA GLU A 81 -9.28 -5.38 -17.09
C GLU A 81 -8.62 -6.53 -16.30
N LYS A 82 -7.38 -6.85 -16.64
CA LYS A 82 -6.59 -7.91 -15.98
C LYS A 82 -5.82 -7.42 -14.76
N SER A 83 -5.95 -6.16 -14.34
CA SER A 83 -5.20 -5.64 -13.20
C SER A 83 -5.82 -6.08 -11.87
N GLY A 84 -4.96 -6.36 -10.89
CA GLY A 84 -5.40 -6.71 -9.55
C GLY A 84 -6.14 -5.57 -8.84
N LEU A 85 -5.81 -4.31 -9.16
CA LEU A 85 -6.52 -3.15 -8.61
C LEU A 85 -7.97 -3.12 -9.11
N ARG A 86 -8.19 -3.18 -10.45
CA ARG A 86 -9.55 -3.19 -11.01
C ARG A 86 -10.37 -4.36 -10.47
N ALA A 87 -9.78 -5.55 -10.36
CA ALA A 87 -10.46 -6.72 -9.81
C ALA A 87 -10.88 -6.50 -8.34
N ALA A 88 -10.01 -5.95 -7.51
CA ALA A 88 -10.30 -5.61 -6.12
C ALA A 88 -11.41 -4.55 -6.01
N LEU A 89 -11.34 -3.49 -6.82
CA LEU A 89 -12.33 -2.41 -6.85
C LEU A 89 -13.69 -2.87 -7.37
N LYS A 90 -13.72 -3.72 -8.42
CA LYS A 90 -14.93 -4.37 -8.92
C LYS A 90 -15.61 -5.16 -7.81
N SER A 91 -14.85 -5.96 -7.08
CA SER A 91 -15.38 -6.74 -5.96
C SER A 91 -15.89 -5.83 -4.84
N TRP A 92 -15.16 -4.78 -4.47
CA TRP A 92 -15.56 -3.82 -3.43
C TRP A 92 -16.84 -3.05 -3.79
N ARG A 93 -16.98 -2.61 -5.06
CA ARG A 93 -18.20 -1.92 -5.55
C ARG A 93 -19.40 -2.86 -5.73
N GLY A 94 -19.16 -4.16 -5.89
CA GLY A 94 -20.17 -5.14 -6.30
C GLY A 94 -20.59 -5.02 -7.77
N LYS A 95 -19.90 -4.20 -8.59
CA LYS A 95 -20.12 -4.03 -10.04
C LYS A 95 -18.83 -3.67 -10.78
N ASP A 96 -18.75 -4.03 -12.05
CA ASP A 96 -17.59 -3.66 -12.89
C ASP A 96 -17.58 -2.17 -13.25
N PHE A 97 -16.48 -1.74 -13.80
CA PHE A 97 -16.29 -0.41 -14.37
C PHE A 97 -16.62 -0.44 -15.85
N THR A 98 -17.33 0.58 -16.33
CA THR A 98 -17.39 0.87 -17.77
C THR A 98 -16.01 1.39 -18.23
N ASP A 99 -15.77 1.38 -19.53
CA ASP A 99 -14.51 1.89 -20.10
C ASP A 99 -14.30 3.37 -19.78
N THR A 100 -15.38 4.14 -19.73
CA THR A 100 -15.33 5.56 -19.37
C THR A 100 -14.96 5.74 -17.89
N GLU A 101 -15.62 5.01 -16.98
CA GLU A 101 -15.31 5.04 -15.56
C GLU A 101 -13.85 4.61 -15.31
N ALA A 102 -13.39 3.55 -15.98
CA ALA A 102 -12.04 3.02 -15.79
C ALA A 102 -10.93 4.01 -16.22
N LYS A 103 -11.21 4.88 -17.19
CA LYS A 103 -10.23 5.88 -17.67
C LYS A 103 -10.04 7.06 -16.71
N SER A 104 -11.02 7.36 -15.87
CA SER A 104 -11.04 8.57 -15.03
C SER A 104 -11.36 8.31 -13.57
N PHE A 105 -11.23 7.06 -13.10
CA PHE A 105 -11.54 6.74 -11.71
C PHE A 105 -10.44 7.24 -10.77
N ASP A 106 -10.81 8.18 -9.91
CA ASP A 106 -9.95 8.63 -8.83
C ASP A 106 -10.06 7.67 -7.65
N ILE A 107 -8.98 6.94 -7.36
CA ILE A 107 -8.95 5.99 -6.25
C ILE A 107 -9.01 6.66 -4.88
N THR A 108 -8.70 7.95 -4.77
CA THR A 108 -8.76 8.69 -3.50
C THR A 108 -10.20 8.86 -2.99
N ASP A 109 -11.20 8.74 -3.86
CA ASP A 109 -12.62 8.68 -3.50
C ASP A 109 -12.98 7.51 -2.57
N LEU A 110 -12.09 6.53 -2.47
CA LEU A 110 -12.27 5.38 -1.56
C LEU A 110 -11.84 5.68 -0.12
N LEU A 111 -11.13 6.78 0.12
CA LEU A 111 -10.77 7.18 1.49
C LEU A 111 -12.04 7.41 2.33
N GLY A 112 -12.06 6.86 3.54
CA GLY A 112 -13.21 6.86 4.42
C GLY A 112 -14.30 5.86 4.06
N LYS A 113 -14.24 5.20 2.89
CA LYS A 113 -15.26 4.22 2.48
C LYS A 113 -15.09 2.89 3.22
N ALA A 114 -16.24 2.33 3.55
CA ALA A 114 -16.34 1.05 4.23
C ALA A 114 -16.30 -0.12 3.25
N CYS A 115 -15.78 -1.25 3.73
CA CYS A 115 -15.82 -2.53 3.04
C CYS A 115 -15.79 -3.67 4.07
N MET A 116 -15.95 -4.88 3.58
CA MET A 116 -15.58 -6.09 4.29
C MET A 116 -14.32 -6.66 3.63
N ILE A 117 -13.32 -7.01 4.43
CA ILE A 117 -12.11 -7.66 3.94
C ILE A 117 -12.00 -9.06 4.52
N ASN A 118 -11.53 -9.98 3.68
CA ASN A 118 -11.17 -11.32 4.11
C ASN A 118 -9.66 -11.42 4.27
N ILE A 119 -9.21 -11.81 5.46
CA ILE A 119 -7.80 -11.98 5.82
C ILE A 119 -7.48 -13.46 5.91
N ILE A 120 -6.41 -13.88 5.27
CA ILE A 120 -5.85 -15.21 5.36
C ILE A 120 -4.38 -15.14 5.77
N HIS A 121 -3.86 -16.22 6.34
CA HIS A 121 -2.44 -16.35 6.62
C HIS A 121 -1.74 -17.11 5.49
N LYS A 122 -0.63 -16.58 5.03
CA LYS A 122 0.25 -17.26 4.06
C LYS A 122 1.66 -17.44 4.62
N PRO A 123 2.32 -18.55 4.30
CA PRO A 123 3.72 -18.73 4.66
C PRO A 123 4.59 -17.75 3.88
N SER A 124 5.60 -17.21 4.54
CA SER A 124 6.58 -16.33 3.91
C SER A 124 7.44 -17.11 2.92
N LYS A 125 7.70 -16.51 1.74
CA LYS A 125 8.61 -17.09 0.73
C LYS A 125 10.05 -17.18 1.22
N LYS A 126 10.46 -16.30 2.15
CA LYS A 126 11.82 -16.27 2.69
C LYS A 126 12.01 -17.27 3.83
N ASP A 127 10.97 -17.50 4.61
CA ASP A 127 10.97 -18.40 5.75
C ASP A 127 9.58 -19.04 5.88
N PRO A 128 9.37 -20.27 5.40
CA PRO A 128 8.08 -20.95 5.43
C PRO A 128 7.51 -21.21 6.84
N THR A 129 8.34 -21.10 7.88
CA THR A 129 7.90 -21.22 9.27
C THR A 129 7.20 -19.96 9.78
N ARG A 130 7.36 -18.84 9.08
CA ARG A 130 6.74 -17.55 9.38
C ARG A 130 5.54 -17.32 8.50
N PHE A 131 4.46 -16.86 9.11
CA PHE A 131 3.24 -16.49 8.42
C PHE A 131 3.07 -14.95 8.38
N TYR A 132 2.34 -14.48 7.38
CA TYR A 132 1.93 -13.09 7.27
C TYR A 132 0.47 -13.02 6.86
N GLU A 133 -0.17 -11.89 7.21
CA GLU A 133 -1.55 -11.61 6.82
C GLU A 133 -1.60 -11.17 5.35
N GLU A 134 -2.57 -11.71 4.61
CA GLU A 134 -2.88 -11.29 3.25
C GLU A 134 -4.37 -11.00 3.12
N ILE A 135 -4.70 -9.87 2.48
CA ILE A 135 -6.07 -9.59 2.05
C ILE A 135 -6.36 -10.45 0.81
N SER A 136 -7.21 -11.46 0.99
CA SER A 136 -7.62 -12.37 -0.09
C SER A 136 -8.83 -11.86 -0.87
N GLY A 137 -9.68 -11.03 -0.24
CA GLY A 137 -10.87 -10.45 -0.85
C GLY A 137 -11.29 -9.15 -0.19
N ILE A 138 -11.91 -8.27 -1.01
CA ILE A 138 -12.54 -7.03 -0.56
C ILE A 138 -13.94 -7.04 -1.14
N THR A 139 -14.98 -6.86 -0.32
CA THR A 139 -16.38 -6.90 -0.76
C THR A 139 -17.18 -5.75 -0.15
N PRO A 140 -18.36 -5.43 -0.69
CA PRO A 140 -19.23 -4.45 -0.05
C PRO A 140 -19.64 -4.91 1.35
N VAL A 141 -19.92 -3.95 2.23
CA VAL A 141 -20.56 -4.27 3.51
C VAL A 141 -21.95 -4.82 3.26
N PRO A 142 -22.34 -5.96 3.85
CA PRO A 142 -23.68 -6.50 3.72
C PRO A 142 -24.74 -5.50 4.22
N LYS A 143 -25.90 -5.49 3.56
CA LYS A 143 -27.02 -4.60 3.93
C LYS A 143 -27.45 -4.88 5.37
N GLY A 144 -27.71 -3.83 6.13
CA GLY A 144 -28.18 -3.93 7.50
C GLY A 144 -27.09 -4.08 8.57
N ILE A 145 -25.83 -4.20 8.17
CA ILE A 145 -24.70 -4.19 9.12
C ILE A 145 -24.30 -2.73 9.38
N PRO A 146 -24.40 -2.24 10.63
CA PRO A 146 -23.94 -0.91 10.99
C PRO A 146 -22.40 -0.85 10.87
N MET A 147 -21.90 0.19 10.23
CA MET A 147 -20.45 0.42 10.16
C MET A 147 -19.99 1.24 11.35
N PRO A 148 -18.97 0.77 12.06
CA PRO A 148 -18.33 1.56 13.10
C PRO A 148 -17.70 2.82 12.51
N GLU A 149 -17.57 3.85 13.35
CA GLU A 149 -16.90 5.09 12.98
C GLU A 149 -15.43 4.85 12.65
N GLN A 150 -14.89 5.73 11.81
CA GLN A 150 -13.47 5.74 11.51
C GLN A 150 -12.68 6.24 12.71
N ILE A 151 -11.58 5.56 13.03
CA ILE A 151 -10.73 5.89 14.17
C ILE A 151 -9.51 6.68 13.72
N ASN A 152 -8.78 6.17 12.70
CA ASN A 152 -7.63 6.86 12.16
C ASN A 152 -8.06 7.95 11.17
N PRO A 153 -7.44 9.14 11.19
CA PRO A 153 -7.69 10.14 10.17
C PRO A 153 -7.33 9.62 8.77
N THR A 154 -8.04 10.08 7.75
CA THR A 154 -7.67 9.77 6.38
C THR A 154 -6.31 10.36 6.05
N PHE A 155 -5.50 9.56 5.36
CA PHE A 155 -4.16 9.92 4.96
C PHE A 155 -3.96 9.60 3.49
N CYS A 156 -3.64 10.61 2.68
CA CYS A 156 -3.28 10.46 1.28
C CYS A 156 -1.91 11.05 1.03
N ARG A 157 -1.09 10.30 0.29
CA ARG A 157 0.20 10.78 -0.15
C ARG A 157 0.38 10.48 -1.63
N SER A 158 0.60 11.54 -2.39
CA SER A 158 0.97 11.50 -3.81
C SER A 158 2.27 12.28 -4.04
N TYR A 159 2.91 12.04 -5.16
CA TYR A 159 4.08 12.84 -5.56
C TYR A 159 3.71 14.26 -5.94
N ASP A 160 2.49 14.51 -6.41
CA ASP A 160 2.01 15.87 -6.76
C ASP A 160 1.93 16.78 -5.52
N GLN A 161 1.75 16.19 -4.33
CA GLN A 161 1.69 16.90 -3.06
C GLN A 161 2.77 16.39 -2.09
N PHE A 162 3.97 16.20 -2.61
CA PHE A 162 5.07 15.69 -1.79
C PHE A 162 5.43 16.66 -0.67
N ASN A 163 5.58 16.10 0.54
CA ASN A 163 5.99 16.83 1.74
C ASN A 163 6.96 15.96 2.55
N GLU A 164 8.17 16.48 2.82
CA GLU A 164 9.24 15.77 3.52
C GLU A 164 8.82 15.32 4.92
N THR A 165 8.21 16.18 5.71
CA THR A 165 7.78 15.85 7.09
C THR A 165 6.85 14.65 7.11
N SER A 166 5.92 14.64 6.16
CA SER A 166 4.96 13.55 6.01
C SER A 166 5.63 12.29 5.41
N PHE A 167 6.67 12.43 4.55
CA PHE A 167 7.48 11.31 4.07
C PHE A 167 8.28 10.69 5.22
N ASP A 168 8.89 11.48 6.07
CA ASP A 168 9.70 11.01 7.20
C ASP A 168 8.87 10.28 8.26
N SER A 169 7.57 10.59 8.35
CA SER A 169 6.63 9.88 9.23
C SER A 169 6.29 8.46 8.77
N LEU A 170 6.64 8.09 7.53
CA LEU A 170 6.38 6.75 7.00
C LEU A 170 7.35 5.70 7.58
N PRO A 171 6.89 4.44 7.71
CA PRO A 171 7.75 3.32 8.03
C PRO A 171 8.91 3.19 7.03
N GLU A 172 10.09 2.79 7.50
CA GLU A 172 11.32 2.74 6.69
C GLU A 172 11.16 1.90 5.42
N PHE A 173 10.52 0.72 5.53
CA PHE A 173 10.30 -0.15 4.38
C PHE A 173 9.45 0.49 3.26
N ILE A 174 8.59 1.46 3.60
CA ILE A 174 7.82 2.23 2.60
C ILE A 174 8.71 3.29 1.99
N LYS A 175 9.47 4.03 2.82
CA LYS A 175 10.43 5.04 2.38
C LYS A 175 11.45 4.44 1.41
N ASP A 176 11.99 3.26 1.73
CA ASP A 176 12.97 2.57 0.87
C ASP A 176 12.40 2.23 -0.51
N LYS A 177 11.14 1.78 -0.57
CA LYS A 177 10.46 1.55 -1.84
C LYS A 177 10.26 2.85 -2.62
N MET A 178 9.80 3.90 -1.96
CA MET A 178 9.61 5.21 -2.58
C MET A 178 10.93 5.80 -3.08
N LYS A 179 12.02 5.70 -2.31
CA LYS A 179 13.37 6.12 -2.73
C LYS A 179 13.85 5.39 -3.99
N GLY A 180 13.37 4.17 -4.21
CA GLY A 180 13.64 3.37 -5.41
C GLY A 180 12.86 3.81 -6.65
N SER A 181 11.82 4.64 -6.51
CA SER A 181 10.95 5.05 -7.61
C SER A 181 11.59 6.09 -8.54
N ILE A 182 11.05 6.18 -9.75
CA ILE A 182 11.49 7.17 -10.75
C ILE A 182 11.14 8.58 -10.26
N GLU A 183 9.93 8.78 -9.73
CA GLU A 183 9.43 10.06 -9.25
C GLU A 183 10.29 10.60 -8.11
N TYR A 184 10.62 9.79 -7.11
CA TYR A 184 11.46 10.23 -5.99
C TYR A 184 12.87 10.62 -6.46
N LYS A 185 13.48 9.81 -7.33
CA LYS A 185 14.80 10.10 -7.88
C LYS A 185 14.82 11.40 -8.68
N ALA A 186 13.78 11.66 -9.48
CA ALA A 186 13.65 12.90 -10.22
C ALA A 186 13.49 14.12 -9.32
N MET A 187 12.86 13.98 -8.16
CA MET A 187 12.70 15.08 -7.18
C MET A 187 14.01 15.40 -6.45
N VAL A 188 14.77 14.38 -6.07
CA VAL A 188 16.01 14.56 -5.27
C VAL A 188 17.21 14.92 -6.16
N GLN A 189 17.18 14.58 -7.46
CA GLN A 189 18.21 14.90 -8.46
C GLN A 189 17.65 15.74 -9.60
N PRO A 190 17.24 17.00 -9.38
CA PRO A 190 16.63 17.81 -10.43
C PRO A 190 17.60 18.22 -11.55
N ASN A 191 18.91 17.92 -11.47
CA ASN A 191 19.95 18.46 -12.37
C ASN A 191 20.89 17.40 -12.94
N HIS A 192 20.36 16.36 -13.63
CA HIS A 192 21.19 15.56 -14.54
C HIS A 192 20.51 15.40 -15.91
N ILE A 193 19.94 16.51 -16.41
CA ILE A 193 19.82 16.69 -17.84
C ILE A 193 21.08 17.46 -18.24
N GLU A 194 22.17 16.73 -18.42
CA GLU A 194 23.33 17.29 -19.15
C GLU A 194 22.84 17.72 -20.52
N SER A 195 22.88 19.03 -20.74
CA SER A 195 22.85 19.62 -22.06
C SER A 195 24.13 19.22 -22.81
N LYS A 196 24.10 18.06 -23.45
CA LYS A 196 24.99 17.81 -24.58
C LYS A 196 24.37 18.50 -25.79
N ALA A 197 24.46 19.82 -25.80
CA ALA A 197 24.55 20.59 -27.02
C ALA A 197 26.03 20.62 -27.39
N GLU A 198 26.51 19.63 -28.09
CA GLU A 198 27.72 19.75 -28.90
C GLU A 198 27.39 20.78 -29.97
N VAL A 199 27.90 21.97 -29.77
CA VAL A 199 28.04 22.95 -30.82
C VAL A 199 29.12 22.40 -31.74
N ASP A 200 28.68 21.85 -32.87
CA ASP A 200 29.54 21.43 -33.97
C ASP A 200 30.07 22.73 -34.62
N ASP A 201 31.26 23.12 -34.22
CA ASP A 201 31.98 24.25 -34.77
C ASP A 201 32.61 23.80 -36.09
N LEU A 202 31.91 24.03 -37.19
CA LEU A 202 32.44 23.76 -38.52
C LEU A 202 33.44 24.86 -38.89
N PRO A 203 34.70 24.53 -39.13
CA PRO A 203 35.65 25.52 -39.68
C PRO A 203 35.44 25.66 -41.19
N PHE A 204 35.32 26.90 -41.60
CA PHE A 204 35.52 27.30 -43.00
C PHE A 204 36.98 27.43 -43.29
#